data_39d3020616445079ef6614f0c7ace759
#
_entry.id   39d3020616445079ef6614f0c7ace759
#
_cell.length_a   1.000
_cell.length_b   1.000
_cell.length_c   1.000
_cell.angle_alpha   90.00
_cell.angle_beta   90.00
_cell.angle_gamma   90.00
#
_symmetry.space_group_name_H-M   'P 1'
#
loop_
_entity.id
_entity.type
_entity.pdbx_description
1 polymer ?
#
loop_
_entity_poly.entity_id
_entity_poly.type
_entity_poly.pdbx_seq_one_letter_code
_entity_poly.pdbx_strand_id
1 'polypeptide(L)'
;MISVQALDKEGIVIVEPSGPLEEADFARLSREVETISTSIGHLNGLIIHSKSFPGWDTVGAFVQHMRFVKEHHKQIERIAVVTDSRLGDIGPGIAKHLVSAELRHFPFNGMAEAKELIT
;
A
#
# COMPACT_ATOMS: atom_id res chain seq x y z
N MET A 1 2.95 1.70 -13.12
CA MET A 1 2.66 0.25 -13.29
C MET A 1 2.97 -0.50 -12.00
N ILE A 2 2.05 -1.35 -11.58
CA ILE A 2 2.21 -2.15 -10.36
C ILE A 2 1.87 -3.61 -10.63
N SER A 3 2.44 -4.48 -9.79
CA SER A 3 2.05 -5.87 -9.68
C SER A 3 1.28 -6.02 -8.36
N VAL A 4 0.15 -6.70 -8.38
CA VAL A 4 -0.68 -6.89 -7.20
C VAL A 4 -0.88 -8.38 -6.97
N GLN A 5 -0.56 -8.83 -5.76
CA GLN A 5 -0.79 -10.21 -5.34
C GLN A 5 -1.72 -10.20 -4.13
N ALA A 6 -2.86 -10.86 -4.28
CA ALA A 6 -3.82 -10.97 -3.18
C ALA A 6 -3.66 -12.32 -2.51
N LEU A 7 -3.44 -12.32 -1.19
CA LEU A 7 -3.39 -13.52 -0.37
C LEU A 7 -4.71 -13.60 0.39
N ASP A 8 -5.73 -14.11 -0.27
CA ASP A 8 -7.12 -14.05 0.21
C ASP A 8 -7.31 -14.69 1.58
N LYS A 9 -6.68 -15.83 1.82
CA LYS A 9 -6.82 -16.55 3.09
C LYS A 9 -6.22 -15.77 4.26
N GLU A 10 -5.18 -14.99 3.99
CA GLU A 10 -4.49 -14.21 5.01
C GLU A 10 -5.02 -12.79 5.13
N GLY A 11 -5.85 -12.36 4.17
CA GLY A 11 -6.37 -11.01 4.13
C GLY A 11 -5.31 -9.96 3.87
N ILE A 12 -4.34 -10.27 2.99
CA ILE A 12 -3.20 -9.40 2.69
C ILE A 12 -3.13 -9.14 1.20
N VAL A 13 -2.80 -7.90 0.84
CA VAL A 13 -2.49 -7.51 -0.54
C VAL A 13 -1.05 -7.04 -0.59
N ILE A 14 -0.29 -7.57 -1.54
CA ILE A 14 1.11 -7.17 -1.77
C ILE A 14 1.18 -6.39 -3.08
N VAL A 15 1.73 -5.18 -3.02
CA VAL A 15 1.88 -4.30 -4.16
C VAL A 15 3.37 -4.11 -4.46
N GLU A 16 3.76 -4.38 -5.70
CA GLU A 16 5.14 -4.19 -6.15
C GLU A 16 5.17 -3.25 -7.36
N PRO A 17 5.50 -1.97 -7.15
CA PRO A 17 5.64 -1.03 -8.25
C PRO A 17 6.80 -1.41 -9.16
N SER A 18 6.59 -1.31 -10.49
CA SER A 18 7.63 -1.56 -11.49
C SER A 18 8.02 -0.30 -12.26
N GLY A 19 7.52 0.85 -11.83
CA GLY A 19 7.79 2.14 -12.43
C GLY A 19 6.92 3.19 -11.79
N PRO A 20 6.91 4.43 -12.30
CA PRO A 20 6.07 5.49 -11.74
C PRO A 20 4.62 5.06 -11.64
N LEU A 21 3.95 5.50 -10.58
CA LEU A 21 2.57 5.14 -10.30
C LEU A 21 1.63 5.85 -11.27
N GLU A 22 0.67 5.11 -11.81
CA GLU A 22 -0.29 5.59 -12.79
C GLU A 22 -1.70 5.61 -12.20
N GLU A 23 -2.60 6.39 -12.79
CA GLU A 23 -3.99 6.47 -12.31
C GLU A 23 -4.68 5.10 -12.31
N ALA A 24 -4.46 4.30 -13.36
CA ALA A 24 -5.06 2.97 -13.48
C ALA A 24 -4.60 2.02 -12.38
N ASP A 25 -3.40 2.23 -11.81
CA ASP A 25 -2.88 1.41 -10.74
C ASP A 25 -3.77 1.49 -9.50
N PHE A 26 -4.25 2.68 -9.19
CA PHE A 26 -5.09 2.88 -8.00
C PHE A 26 -6.49 2.32 -8.18
N ALA A 27 -7.03 2.35 -9.39
CA ALA A 27 -8.31 1.70 -9.68
C ALA A 27 -8.21 0.19 -9.50
N ARG A 28 -7.10 -0.41 -9.95
CA ARG A 28 -6.86 -1.83 -9.79
C ARG A 28 -6.69 -2.21 -8.32
N LEU A 29 -5.89 -1.41 -7.60
CA LEU A 29 -5.64 -1.66 -6.19
C LEU A 29 -6.93 -1.54 -5.36
N SER A 30 -7.78 -0.56 -5.67
CA SER A 30 -9.06 -0.39 -5.01
C SER A 30 -9.94 -1.62 -5.17
N ARG A 31 -9.99 -2.21 -6.36
CA ARG A 31 -10.78 -3.42 -6.59
C ARG A 31 -10.29 -4.58 -5.75
N GLU A 32 -8.97 -4.76 -5.66
CA GLU A 32 -8.40 -5.86 -4.86
C GLU A 32 -8.68 -5.67 -3.37
N VAL A 33 -8.51 -4.46 -2.87
CA VAL A 33 -8.81 -4.16 -1.46
C VAL A 33 -10.28 -4.39 -1.15
N GLU A 34 -11.17 -3.90 -2.01
CA GLU A 34 -12.60 -4.06 -1.79
C GLU A 34 -13.06 -5.50 -1.88
N THR A 35 -12.48 -6.30 -2.77
CA THR A 35 -12.80 -7.71 -2.90
C THR A 35 -12.54 -8.46 -1.59
N ILE A 36 -11.37 -8.25 -1.00
CA ILE A 36 -11.02 -8.89 0.27
C ILE A 36 -11.85 -8.32 1.41
N SER A 37 -12.01 -7.00 1.47
CA SER A 37 -12.78 -6.36 2.53
C SER A 37 -14.23 -6.82 2.53
N THR A 38 -14.81 -7.04 1.37
CA THR A 38 -16.19 -7.56 1.26
C THR A 38 -16.27 -9.00 1.76
N SER A 39 -15.25 -9.79 1.50
CA SER A 39 -15.22 -11.20 1.87
C SER A 39 -15.05 -11.43 3.37
N ILE A 40 -14.16 -10.67 4.03
CA ILE A 40 -13.83 -10.90 5.45
C ILE A 40 -14.07 -9.68 6.35
N GLY A 41 -14.62 -8.61 5.81
CA GLY A 41 -14.97 -7.39 6.56
C GLY A 41 -13.91 -6.32 6.60
N HIS A 42 -12.64 -6.67 6.41
CA HIS A 42 -11.52 -5.72 6.41
C HIS A 42 -10.29 -6.37 5.78
N LEU A 43 -9.27 -5.58 5.52
CA LEU A 43 -7.99 -6.07 5.04
C LEU A 43 -7.01 -6.10 6.23
N ASN A 44 -6.42 -7.25 6.51
CA ASN A 44 -5.48 -7.37 7.61
C ASN A 44 -4.20 -6.58 7.36
N GLY A 45 -3.73 -6.59 6.12
CA GLY A 45 -2.52 -5.87 5.79
C GLY A 45 -2.37 -5.55 4.32
N LEU A 46 -1.67 -4.45 4.06
CA LEU A 46 -1.23 -4.04 2.74
C LEU A 46 0.27 -3.91 2.81
N ILE A 47 0.98 -4.64 1.95
CA ILE A 47 2.43 -4.59 1.87
C ILE A 47 2.83 -3.89 0.58
N ILE A 48 3.61 -2.83 0.71
CA ILE A 48 4.16 -2.12 -0.45
C ILE A 48 5.63 -2.47 -0.51
N HIS A 49 6.04 -3.21 -1.53
CA HIS A 49 7.39 -3.72 -1.67
C HIS A 49 8.07 -3.09 -2.88
N SER A 50 9.01 -2.18 -2.62
CA SER A 50 9.74 -1.47 -3.67
C SER A 50 11.11 -1.05 -3.14
N LYS A 51 12.15 -1.23 -3.95
CA LYS A 51 13.50 -0.84 -3.54
C LYS A 51 13.57 0.66 -3.25
N SER A 52 12.94 1.47 -4.09
CA SER A 52 12.86 2.91 -3.91
C SER A 52 11.49 3.40 -4.37
N PHE A 53 11.07 4.54 -3.84
CA PHE A 53 9.79 5.12 -4.22
C PHE A 53 9.84 5.60 -5.67
N PRO A 54 8.95 5.08 -6.55
CA PRO A 54 9.05 5.35 -7.98
C PRO A 54 8.46 6.69 -8.43
N GLY A 55 7.71 7.38 -7.55
CA GLY A 55 7.02 8.61 -7.92
C GLY A 55 5.72 8.35 -8.66
N TRP A 56 5.12 9.43 -9.15
CA TRP A 56 3.88 9.40 -9.94
C TRP A 56 4.19 9.87 -11.36
N ASP A 57 3.55 9.24 -12.35
CA ASP A 57 3.78 9.64 -13.74
C ASP A 57 3.08 10.95 -14.11
N THR A 58 1.99 11.29 -13.40
CA THR A 58 1.23 12.52 -13.62
C THR A 58 0.73 13.09 -12.30
N VAL A 59 0.31 14.36 -12.32
CA VAL A 59 -0.36 14.98 -11.18
C VAL A 59 -1.67 14.22 -10.86
N GLY A 60 -2.36 13.75 -11.91
CA GLY A 60 -3.58 12.96 -11.74
C GLY A 60 -3.34 11.69 -10.96
N ALA A 61 -2.20 11.01 -11.18
CA ALA A 61 -1.84 9.82 -10.43
C ALA A 61 -1.63 10.15 -8.95
N PHE A 62 -0.99 11.26 -8.64
CA PHE A 62 -0.83 11.71 -7.27
C PHE A 62 -2.19 11.94 -6.60
N VAL A 63 -3.11 12.60 -7.30
CA VAL A 63 -4.47 12.86 -6.78
C VAL A 63 -5.20 11.54 -6.52
N GLN A 64 -5.09 10.57 -7.42
CA GLN A 64 -5.72 9.26 -7.24
C GLN A 64 -5.13 8.51 -6.06
N HIS A 65 -3.83 8.65 -5.81
CA HIS A 65 -3.19 8.06 -4.65
C HIS A 65 -3.78 8.62 -3.35
N MET A 66 -3.90 9.94 -3.27
CA MET A 66 -4.47 10.57 -2.08
C MET A 66 -5.93 10.17 -1.88
N ARG A 67 -6.69 10.07 -2.95
CA ARG A 67 -8.07 9.60 -2.89
C ARG A 67 -8.17 8.16 -2.40
N PHE A 68 -7.28 7.30 -2.90
CA PHE A 68 -7.22 5.90 -2.46
C PHE A 68 -6.98 5.82 -0.95
N VAL A 69 -6.00 6.56 -0.44
CA VAL A 69 -5.70 6.58 0.99
C VAL A 69 -6.91 7.04 1.78
N LYS A 70 -7.54 8.14 1.34
CA LYS A 70 -8.69 8.69 2.02
C LYS A 70 -9.88 7.73 2.09
N GLU A 71 -10.12 7.00 1.00
CA GLU A 71 -11.27 6.10 0.90
C GLU A 71 -11.06 4.75 1.57
N HIS A 72 -9.82 4.27 1.65
CA HIS A 72 -9.55 2.88 2.05
C HIS A 72 -8.76 2.70 3.33
N HIS A 73 -8.15 3.75 3.90
CA HIS A 73 -7.27 3.57 5.07
C HIS A 73 -8.00 2.98 6.29
N LYS A 74 -9.30 3.20 6.41
CA LYS A 74 -10.08 2.66 7.52
C LYS A 74 -10.39 1.18 7.37
N GLN A 75 -10.29 0.64 6.15
CA GLN A 75 -10.52 -0.77 5.87
C GLN A 75 -9.26 -1.61 6.04
N ILE A 76 -8.12 -0.98 6.22
CA ILE A 76 -6.81 -1.64 6.29
C ILE A 76 -6.29 -1.50 7.71
N GLU A 77 -6.00 -2.63 8.38
CA GLU A 77 -5.51 -2.59 9.74
C GLU A 77 -4.04 -2.18 9.82
N ARG A 78 -3.20 -2.76 8.98
CA ARG A 78 -1.77 -2.51 9.00
C ARG A 78 -1.22 -2.31 7.60
N ILE A 79 -0.24 -1.42 7.49
CA ILE A 79 0.47 -1.17 6.23
C ILE A 79 1.95 -1.34 6.50
N ALA A 80 2.59 -2.23 5.75
CA ALA A 80 4.03 -2.40 5.78
C ALA A 80 4.64 -1.80 4.51
N VAL A 81 5.55 -0.86 4.68
CA VAL A 81 6.29 -0.27 3.57
C VAL A 81 7.69 -0.88 3.60
N VAL A 82 7.94 -1.78 2.66
CA VAL A 82 9.19 -2.55 2.56
C VAL A 82 10.03 -1.91 1.47
N THR A 83 10.88 -0.98 1.87
CA THR A 83 11.66 -0.16 0.94
C THR A 83 12.92 0.37 1.60
N ASP A 84 13.92 0.67 0.78
CA ASP A 84 15.13 1.35 1.24
C ASP A 84 14.98 2.87 1.22
N SER A 85 13.91 3.40 0.61
CA SER A 85 13.61 4.83 0.67
C SER A 85 13.16 5.22 2.06
N ARG A 86 13.44 6.46 2.45
CA ARG A 86 12.98 7.02 3.72
C ARG A 86 11.50 7.40 3.59
N LEU A 87 10.71 7.10 4.62
CA LEU A 87 9.30 7.49 4.60
C LEU A 87 9.12 9.01 4.52
N GLY A 88 10.05 9.77 5.09
CA GLY A 88 10.03 11.22 5.00
C GLY A 88 10.16 11.74 3.58
N ASP A 89 10.80 10.97 2.69
CA ASP A 89 10.95 11.35 1.29
C ASP A 89 9.66 11.10 0.48
N ILE A 90 8.75 10.29 1.02
CA ILE A 90 7.52 9.88 0.35
C ILE A 90 6.37 10.84 0.65
N GLY A 91 6.52 11.76 1.60
CA GLY A 91 5.52 12.75 1.97
C GLY A 91 5.33 12.79 3.47
N PRO A 92 6.16 13.58 4.17
CA PRO A 92 6.06 13.71 5.63
C PRO A 92 4.72 14.33 6.01
N GLY A 93 4.10 13.75 7.03
CA GLY A 93 2.82 14.22 7.50
C GLY A 93 1.61 13.53 6.90
N ILE A 94 1.72 13.00 5.68
CA ILE A 94 0.60 12.28 5.05
C ILE A 94 0.26 11.04 5.87
N ALA A 95 1.27 10.24 6.22
CA ALA A 95 1.06 9.02 6.98
C ALA A 95 0.48 9.28 8.38
N LYS A 96 0.83 10.40 9.00
CA LYS A 96 0.37 10.72 10.35
C LYS A 96 -1.07 11.24 10.41
N HIS A 97 -1.49 11.96 9.38
CA HIS A 97 -2.76 12.67 9.42
C HIS A 97 -3.88 12.06 8.59
N LEU A 98 -3.54 11.22 7.61
CA LEU A 98 -4.53 10.67 6.69
C LEU A 98 -4.71 9.15 6.80
N VAL A 99 -3.87 8.46 7.58
CA VAL A 99 -3.91 7.01 7.68
C VAL A 99 -4.25 6.59 9.10
N SER A 100 -5.37 5.89 9.28
CA SER A 100 -5.73 5.30 10.58
C SER A 100 -5.09 3.92 10.78
N ALA A 101 -4.56 3.32 9.72
CA ALA A 101 -3.87 2.03 9.80
C ALA A 101 -2.53 2.17 10.51
N GLU A 102 -2.09 1.10 11.17
CA GLU A 102 -0.75 1.05 11.72
C GLU A 102 0.26 0.97 10.59
N LEU A 103 1.17 1.94 10.51
CA LEU A 103 2.18 2.02 9.46
C LEU A 103 3.54 1.58 10.00
N ARG A 104 4.17 0.61 9.33
CA ARG A 104 5.51 0.11 9.69
C ARG A 104 6.42 0.15 8.49
N HIS A 105 7.68 0.50 8.72
CA HIS A 105 8.71 0.56 7.69
C HIS A 105 9.73 -0.56 7.88
N PHE A 106 10.06 -1.25 6.80
CA PHE A 106 11.08 -2.30 6.77
C PHE A 106 12.05 -2.01 5.64
N PRO A 107 13.32 -2.44 5.74
CA PRO A 107 14.22 -2.35 4.60
C PRO A 107 13.75 -3.27 3.48
N PHE A 108 14.21 -3.02 2.25
CA PHE A 108 13.73 -3.76 1.08
C PHE A 108 13.88 -5.28 1.24
N ASN A 109 14.93 -5.74 1.90
CA ASN A 109 15.15 -7.17 2.12
C ASN A 109 14.41 -7.73 3.34
N GLY A 110 13.56 -6.94 3.99
CA GLY A 110 12.79 -7.33 5.17
C GLY A 110 11.40 -7.86 4.90
N MET A 111 11.14 -8.39 3.71
CA MET A 111 9.81 -8.85 3.32
C MET A 111 9.27 -9.96 4.21
N ALA A 112 10.11 -10.91 4.61
CA ALA A 112 9.69 -12.00 5.49
C ALA A 112 9.21 -11.48 6.85
N GLU A 113 9.92 -10.50 7.41
CA GLU A 113 9.56 -9.89 8.69
C GLU A 113 8.26 -9.09 8.57
N ALA A 114 8.07 -8.40 7.45
CA ALA A 114 6.86 -7.64 7.19
C ALA A 114 5.64 -8.55 7.11
N LYS A 115 5.74 -9.68 6.42
CA LYS A 115 4.65 -10.65 6.33
C LYS A 115 4.30 -11.24 7.70
N GLU A 116 5.31 -11.56 8.49
CA GLU A 116 5.10 -12.11 9.82
C GLU A 116 4.37 -11.12 10.73
N LEU A 117 4.74 -9.86 10.67
CA LEU A 117 4.11 -8.83 11.51
C LEU A 117 2.64 -8.61 11.13
N ILE A 118 2.32 -8.68 9.84
CA ILE A 118 0.99 -8.37 9.34
C ILE A 118 0.02 -9.54 9.51
N THR A 119 0.52 -10.74 9.41
CA THR A 119 -0.33 -11.92 9.64
C THR A 119 -0.51 -12.20 11.11
#